data_76f762683ffe783dcb36cfa810d05a6c
#
_entry.id   76f762683ffe783dcb36cfa810d05a6c
#
_cell.length_a   1.000
_cell.length_b   1.000
_cell.length_c   1.000
_cell.angle_alpha   90.00
_cell.angle_beta   90.00
_cell.angle_gamma   90.00
#
_symmetry.space_group_name_H-M   'P 1'
#
loop_
_entity.id
_entity.type
_entity.pdbx_description
1 polymer ?
#
loop_
_entity_poly.entity_id
_entity_poly.type
_entity_poly.pdbx_seq_one_letter_code
_entity_poly.pdbx_strand_id
1 'polypeptide(L)'
;MTHQEIFLTNAPIRSRFLGGALHVVCLIVTGATSGIGKAYANELARRGLDIVLVSRSKDKLHIVAKEIESQHGRQTQIIQTDFTEGHDIYPAIAEALRDLDIGILVNNVGMNYSDKLVHFLDIPNPEQRTTQVINCNILSVTQMTRLVLPRMVARGNGLIINMSSEAGAQPQPMLSLYSATKIFVTYFSRSLNSEYKSQGITVQCVAPFMVSTNMTHNLPPNLLLKSASAFAREALNTVGYSSYTSGCVSHALQHIVLSMFFPDWLRLSSYCVKQTEKFAQSMEKKMDEMTERSASKED
;
A
#
# COMPACT_ATOMS: atom_id res chain seq x y z
N MET A 1 -4.84 21.23 28.38
CA MET A 1 -4.91 19.95 27.65
C MET A 1 -3.68 19.15 28.03
N THR A 2 -3.87 18.12 28.80
CA THR A 2 -2.79 17.32 29.39
C THR A 2 -2.30 16.29 28.37
N HIS A 3 -1.01 15.99 28.38
CA HIS A 3 -0.33 15.03 27.49
C HIS A 3 -0.94 13.61 27.48
N GLN A 4 -1.88 13.28 28.36
CA GLN A 4 -2.56 11.98 28.45
C GLN A 4 -3.76 11.84 27.51
N GLU A 5 -4.34 12.90 26.99
CA GLU A 5 -5.49 12.83 26.05
C GLU A 5 -5.09 12.52 24.61
N ILE A 6 -3.79 12.56 24.28
CA ILE A 6 -3.29 12.33 22.92
C ILE A 6 -3.23 10.83 22.55
N PHE A 7 -3.29 9.92 23.54
CA PHE A 7 -3.05 8.48 23.32
C PHE A 7 -4.31 7.59 23.31
N LEU A 8 -5.51 8.10 23.56
CA LEU A 8 -6.69 7.26 23.87
C LEU A 8 -7.92 7.43 22.99
N THR A 9 -7.83 7.96 21.78
CA THR A 9 -9.03 8.03 20.95
C THR A 9 -8.89 7.28 19.63
N ASN A 10 -9.41 6.05 19.60
CA ASN A 10 -9.80 5.33 18.37
C ASN A 10 -10.95 6.06 17.59
N ALA A 11 -11.31 7.26 18.02
CA ALA A 11 -12.38 8.07 17.47
C ALA A 11 -12.04 8.85 16.17
N PRO A 12 -10.78 9.19 15.80
CA PRO A 12 -10.59 10.24 14.80
C PRO A 12 -11.01 9.85 13.38
N ILE A 13 -10.86 8.59 12.96
CA ILE A 13 -11.21 8.20 11.59
C ILE A 13 -12.72 8.20 11.39
N ARG A 14 -13.48 7.58 12.30
CA ARG A 14 -14.93 7.47 12.17
C ARG A 14 -15.63 8.82 12.33
N SER A 15 -15.30 9.59 13.35
CA SER A 15 -15.94 10.88 13.60
C SER A 15 -15.53 11.95 12.59
N ARG A 16 -14.29 11.92 12.11
CA ARG A 16 -13.74 12.94 11.23
C ARG A 16 -14.10 12.73 9.77
N PHE A 17 -14.18 11.46 9.30
CA PHE A 17 -14.37 11.15 7.87
C PHE A 17 -15.72 10.52 7.54
N LEU A 18 -16.53 10.18 8.55
CA LEU A 18 -17.82 9.52 8.32
C LEU A 18 -19.04 10.37 8.70
N GLY A 19 -18.84 11.59 9.23
CA GLY A 19 -19.95 12.48 9.62
C GLY A 19 -20.93 11.84 10.62
N GLY A 20 -21.68 12.64 11.34
CA GLY A 20 -22.71 12.17 12.28
C GLY A 20 -24.01 11.66 11.65
N ALA A 21 -24.05 11.40 10.35
CA ALA A 21 -25.23 10.92 9.63
C ALA A 21 -25.26 9.40 9.52
N LEU A 22 -26.45 8.82 9.58
CA LEU A 22 -26.80 7.39 9.53
C LEU A 22 -26.44 6.66 8.22
N HIS A 23 -25.59 7.21 7.36
CA HIS A 23 -25.18 6.55 6.12
C HIS A 23 -24.00 5.61 6.39
N VAL A 24 -24.15 4.37 5.97
CA VAL A 24 -23.10 3.35 5.98
C VAL A 24 -22.06 3.75 4.93
N VAL A 25 -21.00 4.41 5.39
CA VAL A 25 -19.90 4.80 4.51
C VAL A 25 -18.99 3.60 4.33
N CYS A 26 -18.89 3.14 3.08
CA CYS A 26 -18.01 2.05 2.71
C CYS A 26 -16.59 2.53 2.47
N LEU A 27 -15.64 1.64 2.65
CA LEU A 27 -14.24 1.89 2.28
C LEU A 27 -13.74 0.85 1.26
N ILE A 28 -12.87 1.27 0.38
CA ILE A 28 -12.26 0.40 -0.62
C ILE A 28 -10.81 0.12 -0.25
N VAL A 29 -10.39 -1.15 -0.33
CA VAL A 29 -8.97 -1.54 -0.24
C VAL A 29 -8.59 -2.31 -1.49
N THR A 30 -7.62 -1.82 -2.24
CA THR A 30 -7.05 -2.55 -3.39
C THR A 30 -5.88 -3.43 -2.95
N GLY A 31 -5.72 -4.61 -3.57
CA GLY A 31 -4.73 -5.60 -3.13
C GLY A 31 -5.05 -6.18 -1.74
N ALA A 32 -6.35 -6.38 -1.44
CA ALA A 32 -6.86 -6.68 -0.11
C ALA A 32 -6.64 -8.13 0.37
N THR A 33 -6.07 -9.01 -0.44
CA THR A 33 -5.99 -10.45 -0.14
C THR A 33 -4.74 -10.89 0.62
N SER A 34 -3.74 -10.03 0.77
CA SER A 34 -2.50 -10.35 1.48
C SER A 34 -1.78 -9.09 1.98
N GLY A 35 -0.75 -9.29 2.81
CA GLY A 35 0.17 -8.25 3.23
C GLY A 35 -0.49 -7.01 3.83
N ILE A 36 0.01 -5.84 3.45
CA ILE A 36 -0.45 -4.55 3.97
C ILE A 36 -1.94 -4.33 3.67
N GLY A 37 -2.42 -4.64 2.46
CA GLY A 37 -3.82 -4.44 2.08
C GLY A 37 -4.79 -5.26 2.94
N LYS A 38 -4.51 -6.56 3.15
CA LYS A 38 -5.31 -7.39 4.08
C LYS A 38 -5.27 -6.82 5.49
N ALA A 39 -4.12 -6.36 5.96
CA ALA A 39 -3.99 -5.79 7.29
C ALA A 39 -4.77 -4.47 7.46
N TYR A 40 -4.76 -3.61 6.44
CA TYR A 40 -5.60 -2.40 6.42
C TYR A 40 -7.09 -2.73 6.44
N ALA A 41 -7.54 -3.68 5.61
CA ALA A 41 -8.94 -4.12 5.58
C ALA A 41 -9.39 -4.61 6.96
N ASN A 42 -8.62 -5.50 7.59
CA ASN A 42 -8.92 -6.02 8.93
C ASN A 42 -8.92 -4.91 10.01
N GLU A 43 -7.93 -4.02 10.02
CA GLU A 43 -7.86 -2.97 11.03
C GLU A 43 -8.99 -1.93 10.87
N LEU A 44 -9.37 -1.60 9.64
CA LEU A 44 -10.48 -0.69 9.37
C LEU A 44 -11.84 -1.35 9.72
N ALA A 45 -12.02 -2.65 9.46
CA ALA A 45 -13.17 -3.41 9.91
C ALA A 45 -13.27 -3.45 11.45
N ARG A 46 -12.14 -3.68 12.13
CA ARG A 46 -12.06 -3.61 13.61
C ARG A 46 -12.47 -2.23 14.16
N ARG A 47 -12.21 -1.16 13.38
CA ARG A 47 -12.65 0.22 13.70
C ARG A 47 -14.13 0.48 13.35
N GLY A 48 -14.87 -0.53 12.89
CA GLY A 48 -16.30 -0.48 12.69
C GLY A 48 -16.77 -0.07 11.29
N LEU A 49 -15.94 -0.26 10.25
CA LEU A 49 -16.23 0.13 8.88
C LEU A 49 -16.55 -1.10 8.02
N ASP A 50 -17.45 -0.93 7.04
CA ASP A 50 -17.76 -1.94 6.04
C ASP A 50 -16.80 -1.82 4.86
N ILE A 51 -16.38 -2.95 4.28
CA ILE A 51 -15.19 -3.03 3.42
C ILE A 51 -15.54 -3.52 2.02
N VAL A 52 -15.11 -2.79 0.99
CA VAL A 52 -15.03 -3.28 -0.39
C VAL A 52 -13.62 -3.81 -0.63
N LEU A 53 -13.49 -5.11 -0.78
CA LEU A 53 -12.24 -5.82 -1.02
C LEU A 53 -12.00 -5.97 -2.52
N VAL A 54 -10.91 -5.40 -3.03
CA VAL A 54 -10.58 -5.46 -4.47
C VAL A 54 -9.26 -6.19 -4.68
N SER A 55 -9.26 -7.31 -5.41
CA SER A 55 -8.06 -8.07 -5.76
C SER A 55 -8.34 -9.07 -6.90
N ARG A 56 -7.29 -9.70 -7.45
CA ARG A 56 -7.40 -10.61 -8.60
C ARG A 56 -7.90 -12.02 -8.26
N SER A 57 -7.63 -12.53 -7.06
CA SER A 57 -8.01 -13.90 -6.67
C SER A 57 -9.35 -13.90 -5.95
N LYS A 58 -10.39 -14.43 -6.61
CA LYS A 58 -11.75 -14.53 -6.06
C LYS A 58 -11.79 -15.38 -4.79
N ASP A 59 -11.11 -16.52 -4.76
CA ASP A 59 -11.10 -17.41 -3.61
C ASP A 59 -10.48 -16.75 -2.37
N LYS A 60 -9.33 -16.06 -2.56
CA LYS A 60 -8.70 -15.32 -1.46
C LYS A 60 -9.55 -14.15 -0.99
N LEU A 61 -10.29 -13.48 -1.89
CA LEU A 61 -11.24 -12.43 -1.50
C LEU A 61 -12.35 -13.01 -0.61
N HIS A 62 -12.94 -14.15 -0.95
CA HIS A 62 -13.96 -14.83 -0.14
C HIS A 62 -13.42 -15.24 1.24
N ILE A 63 -12.17 -15.73 1.32
CA ILE A 63 -11.55 -16.09 2.59
C ILE A 63 -11.43 -14.84 3.48
N VAL A 64 -10.89 -13.74 2.94
CA VAL A 64 -10.71 -12.50 3.72
C VAL A 64 -12.06 -11.88 4.10
N ALA A 65 -13.05 -11.92 3.22
CA ALA A 65 -14.40 -11.45 3.51
C ALA A 65 -14.99 -12.21 4.72
N LYS A 66 -14.98 -13.53 4.71
CA LYS A 66 -15.46 -14.38 5.82
C LYS A 66 -14.70 -14.12 7.13
N GLU A 67 -13.37 -13.93 7.07
CA GLU A 67 -12.57 -13.56 8.23
C GLU A 67 -13.06 -12.24 8.85
N ILE A 68 -13.26 -11.20 8.02
CA ILE A 68 -13.72 -9.88 8.48
C ILE A 68 -15.13 -9.97 9.06
N GLU A 69 -16.05 -10.64 8.38
CA GLU A 69 -17.44 -10.81 8.81
C GLU A 69 -17.51 -11.53 10.15
N SER A 70 -16.77 -12.63 10.30
CA SER A 70 -16.77 -13.44 11.52
C SER A 70 -16.08 -12.76 12.71
N GLN A 71 -14.96 -12.06 12.47
CA GLN A 71 -14.16 -11.48 13.56
C GLN A 71 -14.64 -10.09 13.99
N HIS A 72 -15.21 -9.31 13.06
CA HIS A 72 -15.55 -7.90 13.30
C HIS A 72 -17.04 -7.58 13.12
N GLY A 73 -17.85 -8.53 12.60
CA GLY A 73 -19.28 -8.30 12.35
C GLY A 73 -19.53 -7.18 11.33
N ARG A 74 -18.59 -6.96 10.40
CA ARG A 74 -18.70 -5.92 9.37
C ARG A 74 -19.09 -6.52 8.04
N GLN A 75 -19.90 -5.78 7.25
CA GLN A 75 -20.28 -6.22 5.91
C GLN A 75 -19.08 -6.10 4.97
N THR A 76 -18.99 -7.06 4.03
CA THR A 76 -17.98 -7.03 2.99
C THR A 76 -18.61 -7.15 1.61
N GLN A 77 -18.00 -6.45 0.63
CA GLN A 77 -18.27 -6.63 -0.78
C GLN A 77 -16.95 -6.98 -1.47
N ILE A 78 -16.99 -7.90 -2.43
CA ILE A 78 -15.80 -8.27 -3.20
C ILE A 78 -15.91 -7.80 -4.64
N ILE A 79 -14.80 -7.27 -5.18
CA ILE A 79 -14.64 -6.95 -6.60
C ILE A 79 -13.39 -7.69 -7.09
N GLN A 80 -13.61 -8.69 -7.95
CA GLN A 80 -12.50 -9.40 -8.59
C GLN A 80 -11.97 -8.56 -9.75
N THR A 81 -10.68 -8.21 -9.71
CA THR A 81 -10.05 -7.39 -10.75
C THR A 81 -8.54 -7.61 -10.75
N ASP A 82 -7.93 -7.70 -11.93
CA ASP A 82 -6.49 -7.67 -12.11
C ASP A 82 -6.05 -6.30 -12.64
N PHE A 83 -5.38 -5.53 -11.80
CA PHE A 83 -4.90 -4.19 -12.14
C PHE A 83 -3.78 -4.17 -13.18
N THR A 84 -3.28 -5.32 -13.63
CA THR A 84 -2.30 -5.40 -14.73
C THR A 84 -2.94 -5.28 -16.11
N GLU A 85 -4.27 -5.43 -16.23
CA GLU A 85 -5.02 -5.47 -17.49
C GLU A 85 -5.29 -4.08 -18.12
N GLY A 86 -4.86 -2.99 -17.46
CA GLY A 86 -4.97 -1.65 -18.05
C GLY A 86 -6.33 -0.98 -17.84
N HIS A 87 -6.84 -0.30 -18.88
CA HIS A 87 -8.03 0.57 -18.75
C HIS A 87 -9.35 -0.20 -18.73
N ASP A 88 -9.42 -1.37 -19.28
CA ASP A 88 -10.67 -2.09 -19.57
C ASP A 88 -11.39 -2.59 -18.30
N ILE A 89 -10.69 -2.63 -17.17
CA ILE A 89 -11.25 -3.05 -15.88
C ILE A 89 -12.10 -1.97 -15.18
N TYR A 90 -11.86 -0.69 -15.45
CA TYR A 90 -12.46 0.40 -14.65
C TYR A 90 -13.96 0.60 -14.88
N PRO A 91 -14.54 0.39 -16.06
CA PRO A 91 -15.99 0.42 -16.23
C PRO A 91 -16.73 -0.58 -15.33
N ALA A 92 -16.24 -1.80 -15.21
CA ALA A 92 -16.82 -2.82 -14.33
C ALA A 92 -16.68 -2.46 -12.84
N ILE A 93 -15.52 -1.90 -12.45
CA ILE A 93 -15.32 -1.39 -11.09
C ILE A 93 -16.29 -0.23 -10.80
N ALA A 94 -16.42 0.73 -11.72
CA ALA A 94 -17.33 1.87 -11.57
C ALA A 94 -18.78 1.42 -11.37
N GLU A 95 -19.22 0.43 -12.15
CA GLU A 95 -20.54 -0.18 -12.03
C GLU A 95 -20.76 -0.81 -10.65
N ALA A 96 -19.79 -1.60 -10.19
CA ALA A 96 -19.86 -2.26 -8.88
C ALA A 96 -19.86 -1.27 -7.69
N LEU A 97 -19.35 -0.05 -7.90
CA LEU A 97 -19.30 1.02 -6.89
C LEU A 97 -20.45 2.03 -7.01
N ARG A 98 -21.36 1.87 -7.99
CA ARG A 98 -22.36 2.90 -8.34
C ARG A 98 -23.22 3.33 -7.14
N ASP A 99 -23.71 2.36 -6.38
CA ASP A 99 -24.68 2.59 -5.31
C ASP A 99 -24.02 2.68 -3.91
N LEU A 100 -22.69 2.67 -3.87
CA LEU A 100 -21.95 2.74 -2.62
C LEU A 100 -21.50 4.16 -2.30
N ASP A 101 -21.70 4.58 -1.07
CA ASP A 101 -21.12 5.83 -0.56
C ASP A 101 -19.69 5.56 -0.03
N ILE A 102 -18.69 5.90 -0.84
CA ILE A 102 -17.29 5.62 -0.53
C ILE A 102 -16.67 6.81 0.21
N GLY A 103 -16.33 6.60 1.48
CA GLY A 103 -15.67 7.62 2.31
C GLY A 103 -14.16 7.47 2.39
N ILE A 104 -13.63 6.25 2.20
CA ILE A 104 -12.20 5.98 2.27
C ILE A 104 -11.77 5.11 1.09
N LEU A 105 -10.66 5.49 0.45
CA LEU A 105 -9.99 4.68 -0.56
C LEU A 105 -8.55 4.37 -0.09
N VAL A 106 -8.20 3.10 -0.03
CA VAL A 106 -6.82 2.64 0.19
C VAL A 106 -6.28 2.05 -1.11
N ASN A 107 -5.51 2.84 -1.84
CA ASN A 107 -4.75 2.43 -3.01
C ASN A 107 -3.48 1.71 -2.55
N ASN A 108 -3.60 0.41 -2.35
CA ASN A 108 -2.50 -0.40 -1.83
C ASN A 108 -1.94 -1.39 -2.85
N VAL A 109 -2.72 -1.78 -3.88
CA VAL A 109 -2.21 -2.70 -4.90
C VAL A 109 -0.90 -2.20 -5.49
N GLY A 110 0.03 -3.12 -5.67
CA GLY A 110 1.32 -2.80 -6.27
C GLY A 110 2.12 -4.07 -6.51
N MET A 111 3.04 -3.99 -7.46
CA MET A 111 3.93 -5.09 -7.82
C MET A 111 5.31 -4.58 -8.18
N ASN A 112 6.29 -5.48 -8.09
CA ASN A 112 7.61 -5.28 -8.67
C ASN A 112 7.67 -5.96 -10.06
N TYR A 113 8.65 -5.59 -10.86
CA TYR A 113 8.88 -6.21 -12.18
C TYR A 113 9.62 -7.56 -12.08
N SER A 114 10.25 -7.85 -10.96
CA SER A 114 10.95 -9.12 -10.67
C SER A 114 10.84 -9.43 -9.18
N ASP A 115 10.90 -10.69 -8.82
CA ASP A 115 11.01 -11.15 -7.42
C ASP A 115 12.44 -10.96 -6.87
N LYS A 116 13.40 -10.66 -7.74
CA LYS A 116 14.82 -10.42 -7.43
C LYS A 116 15.22 -9.01 -7.81
N LEU A 117 16.30 -8.50 -7.22
CA LEU A 117 16.94 -7.27 -7.67
C LEU A 117 17.69 -7.57 -8.97
N VAL A 118 17.31 -6.93 -10.07
CA VAL A 118 17.86 -7.17 -11.41
C VAL A 118 18.15 -5.85 -12.13
N HIS A 119 19.12 -5.85 -13.03
CA HIS A 119 19.32 -4.72 -13.93
C HIS A 119 18.12 -4.55 -14.86
N PHE A 120 17.92 -3.35 -15.37
CA PHE A 120 16.76 -3.02 -16.20
C PHE A 120 16.65 -3.88 -17.47
N LEU A 121 17.78 -4.24 -18.08
CA LEU A 121 17.80 -5.10 -19.27
C LEU A 121 17.56 -6.58 -18.95
N ASP A 122 17.72 -6.98 -17.69
CA ASP A 122 17.53 -8.37 -17.24
C ASP A 122 16.11 -8.64 -16.72
N ILE A 123 15.18 -7.70 -16.94
CA ILE A 123 13.77 -7.88 -16.60
C ILE A 123 13.16 -9.02 -17.43
N PRO A 124 12.59 -10.06 -16.81
CA PRO A 124 11.92 -11.12 -17.55
C PRO A 124 10.72 -10.59 -18.34
N ASN A 125 10.61 -10.93 -19.64
CA ASN A 125 9.53 -10.45 -20.51
C ASN A 125 9.32 -8.93 -20.40
N PRO A 126 10.33 -8.10 -20.76
CA PRO A 126 10.43 -6.71 -20.34
C PRO A 126 9.25 -5.85 -20.82
N GLU A 127 8.76 -6.05 -22.05
CA GLU A 127 7.62 -5.29 -22.59
C GLU A 127 6.35 -5.50 -21.78
N GLN A 128 5.98 -6.77 -21.56
CA GLN A 128 4.78 -7.12 -20.80
C GLN A 128 4.93 -6.69 -19.34
N ARG A 129 6.08 -6.99 -18.72
CA ARG A 129 6.28 -6.73 -17.29
C ARG A 129 6.35 -5.24 -16.99
N THR A 130 6.96 -4.44 -17.85
CA THR A 130 6.97 -2.98 -17.73
C THR A 130 5.54 -2.41 -17.78
N THR A 131 4.75 -2.84 -18.76
CA THR A 131 3.35 -2.43 -18.89
C THR A 131 2.54 -2.83 -17.66
N GLN A 132 2.67 -4.07 -17.18
CA GLN A 132 1.99 -4.56 -15.98
C GLN A 132 2.33 -3.73 -14.73
N VAL A 133 3.61 -3.38 -14.54
CA VAL A 133 4.04 -2.56 -13.39
C VAL A 133 3.45 -1.15 -13.47
N ILE A 134 3.45 -0.53 -14.64
CA ILE A 134 2.85 0.80 -14.84
C ILE A 134 1.34 0.75 -14.58
N ASN A 135 0.64 -0.22 -15.15
CA ASN A 135 -0.80 -0.40 -14.95
C ASN A 135 -1.12 -0.63 -13.46
N CYS A 136 -0.38 -1.51 -12.80
CA CYS A 136 -0.63 -1.86 -11.42
C CYS A 136 -0.26 -0.76 -10.43
N ASN A 137 0.88 -0.06 -10.61
CA ASN A 137 1.41 0.87 -9.61
C ASN A 137 1.00 2.33 -9.85
N ILE A 138 0.73 2.71 -11.10
CA ILE A 138 0.41 4.10 -11.48
C ILE A 138 -1.05 4.23 -11.92
N LEU A 139 -1.44 3.47 -12.96
CA LEU A 139 -2.78 3.59 -13.52
C LEU A 139 -3.85 3.25 -12.48
N SER A 140 -3.63 2.20 -11.66
CA SER A 140 -4.56 1.82 -10.59
C SER A 140 -4.83 2.96 -9.62
N VAL A 141 -3.79 3.63 -9.14
CA VAL A 141 -3.89 4.73 -8.18
C VAL A 141 -4.67 5.90 -8.78
N THR A 142 -4.34 6.29 -10.00
CA THR A 142 -4.98 7.43 -10.67
C THR A 142 -6.42 7.15 -11.02
N GLN A 143 -6.73 5.99 -11.58
CA GLN A 143 -8.09 5.65 -12.00
C GLN A 143 -9.02 5.35 -10.81
N MET A 144 -8.58 4.62 -9.80
CA MET A 144 -9.38 4.41 -8.58
C MET A 144 -9.68 5.74 -7.89
N THR A 145 -8.69 6.63 -7.81
CA THR A 145 -8.89 7.99 -7.29
C THR A 145 -9.93 8.76 -8.11
N ARG A 146 -9.81 8.74 -9.45
CA ARG A 146 -10.76 9.40 -10.36
C ARG A 146 -12.20 8.89 -10.19
N LEU A 147 -12.38 7.61 -9.90
CA LEU A 147 -13.70 7.02 -9.71
C LEU A 147 -14.40 7.51 -8.42
N VAL A 148 -13.65 7.70 -7.33
CA VAL A 148 -14.26 8.01 -6.02
C VAL A 148 -14.24 9.49 -5.66
N LEU A 149 -13.21 10.22 -6.10
CA LEU A 149 -12.97 11.62 -5.72
C LEU A 149 -14.16 12.57 -6.00
N PRO A 150 -14.86 12.49 -7.14
CA PRO A 150 -15.97 13.39 -7.42
C PRO A 150 -17.08 13.33 -6.36
N ARG A 151 -17.44 12.14 -5.88
CA ARG A 151 -18.44 11.95 -4.84
C ARG A 151 -17.96 12.42 -3.47
N MET A 152 -16.67 12.18 -3.14
CA MET A 152 -16.06 12.70 -1.93
C MET A 152 -16.07 14.23 -1.90
N VAL A 153 -15.74 14.87 -3.02
CA VAL A 153 -15.78 16.34 -3.19
C VAL A 153 -17.21 16.87 -3.04
N ALA A 154 -18.19 16.26 -3.72
CA ALA A 154 -19.59 16.65 -3.62
C ALA A 154 -20.14 16.56 -2.18
N ARG A 155 -19.64 15.60 -1.38
CA ARG A 155 -19.96 15.45 0.04
C ARG A 155 -19.15 16.38 0.95
N GLY A 156 -18.06 16.96 0.47
CA GLY A 156 -17.14 17.79 1.27
C GLY A 156 -16.33 17.00 2.29
N ASN A 157 -16.20 15.67 2.11
CA ASN A 157 -15.48 14.81 3.05
C ASN A 157 -14.98 13.53 2.37
N GLY A 158 -13.69 13.20 2.55
CA GLY A 158 -13.10 11.98 2.02
C GLY A 158 -11.66 11.77 2.46
N LEU A 159 -11.26 10.49 2.49
CA LEU A 159 -9.89 10.08 2.77
C LEU A 159 -9.37 9.16 1.68
N ILE A 160 -8.23 9.52 1.11
CA ILE A 160 -7.49 8.68 0.17
C ILE A 160 -6.13 8.36 0.78
N ILE A 161 -5.79 7.08 0.90
CA ILE A 161 -4.49 6.60 1.37
C ILE A 161 -3.80 5.91 0.21
N ASN A 162 -2.66 6.44 -0.22
CA ASN A 162 -1.88 5.90 -1.32
C ASN A 162 -0.60 5.24 -0.79
N MET A 163 -0.40 3.95 -1.09
CA MET A 163 0.81 3.21 -0.72
C MET A 163 1.94 3.48 -1.70
N SER A 164 2.87 4.35 -1.29
CA SER A 164 4.17 4.51 -1.91
C SER A 164 5.16 3.47 -1.36
N SER A 165 6.41 3.83 -1.25
CA SER A 165 7.48 3.05 -0.65
C SER A 165 8.65 3.98 -0.35
N GLU A 166 9.47 3.63 0.62
CA GLU A 166 10.78 4.30 0.81
C GLU A 166 11.67 4.19 -0.43
N ALA A 167 11.51 3.13 -1.22
CA ALA A 167 12.18 3.01 -2.52
C ALA A 167 11.79 4.13 -3.52
N GLY A 168 10.70 4.87 -3.28
CA GLY A 168 10.33 6.07 -4.03
C GLY A 168 10.88 7.38 -3.45
N ALA A 169 11.49 7.36 -2.26
CA ALA A 169 12.06 8.57 -1.67
C ALA A 169 13.36 8.99 -2.35
N GLN A 170 14.10 8.00 -2.86
CA GLN A 170 15.39 8.21 -3.53
C GLN A 170 15.61 7.17 -4.62
N PRO A 171 16.44 7.47 -5.67
CA PRO A 171 16.73 6.53 -6.74
C PRO A 171 17.34 5.21 -6.22
N GLN A 172 16.84 4.08 -6.72
CA GLN A 172 17.30 2.75 -6.30
C GLN A 172 17.80 1.97 -7.52
N PRO A 173 19.13 1.80 -7.70
CA PRO A 173 19.67 0.89 -8.70
C PRO A 173 19.11 -0.53 -8.52
N MET A 174 18.89 -1.25 -9.62
CA MET A 174 18.27 -2.58 -9.69
C MET A 174 16.80 -2.66 -9.26
N LEU A 175 16.19 -1.49 -8.92
CA LEU A 175 14.77 -1.29 -8.69
C LEU A 175 14.23 -0.06 -9.45
N SER A 176 14.89 0.36 -10.50
CA SER A 176 14.67 1.64 -11.19
C SER A 176 13.21 1.90 -11.56
N LEU A 177 12.55 0.96 -12.24
CA LEU A 177 11.15 1.10 -12.66
C LEU A 177 10.20 1.14 -11.44
N TYR A 178 10.39 0.23 -10.47
CA TYR A 178 9.58 0.22 -9.25
C TYR A 178 9.72 1.53 -8.48
N SER A 179 10.96 1.96 -8.24
CA SER A 179 11.28 3.21 -7.56
C SER A 179 10.63 4.42 -8.25
N ALA A 180 10.70 4.48 -9.60
CA ALA A 180 10.05 5.52 -10.39
C ALA A 180 8.53 5.51 -10.22
N THR A 181 7.88 4.34 -10.16
CA THR A 181 6.43 4.30 -9.91
C THR A 181 6.08 4.77 -8.50
N LYS A 182 6.93 4.53 -7.51
CA LYS A 182 6.64 4.91 -6.12
C LYS A 182 6.86 6.40 -5.86
N ILE A 183 7.85 7.05 -6.51
CA ILE A 183 7.96 8.52 -6.45
C ILE A 183 6.79 9.21 -7.18
N PHE A 184 6.30 8.64 -8.29
CA PHE A 184 5.07 9.11 -8.93
C PHE A 184 3.91 9.14 -7.93
N VAL A 185 3.66 8.03 -7.21
CA VAL A 185 2.59 7.96 -6.19
C VAL A 185 2.78 9.02 -5.10
N THR A 186 4.04 9.26 -4.68
CA THR A 186 4.36 10.28 -3.68
C THR A 186 4.00 11.68 -4.16
N TYR A 187 4.43 12.06 -5.36
CA TYR A 187 4.15 13.41 -5.91
C TYR A 187 2.67 13.58 -6.21
N PHE A 188 2.03 12.59 -6.84
CA PHE A 188 0.59 12.61 -7.10
C PHE A 188 -0.21 12.83 -5.81
N SER A 189 0.08 12.08 -4.76
CA SER A 189 -0.62 12.18 -3.47
C SER A 189 -0.46 13.56 -2.83
N ARG A 190 0.75 14.09 -2.82
CA ARG A 190 1.05 15.41 -2.20
C ARG A 190 0.40 16.55 -2.94
N SER A 191 0.44 16.53 -4.27
CA SER A 191 -0.23 17.52 -5.13
C SER A 191 -1.74 17.46 -4.94
N LEU A 192 -2.33 16.26 -5.04
CA LEU A 192 -3.77 16.06 -4.89
C LEU A 192 -4.28 16.49 -3.51
N ASN A 193 -3.51 16.22 -2.45
CA ASN A 193 -3.85 16.71 -1.11
C ASN A 193 -3.93 18.25 -1.05
N SER A 194 -3.00 18.94 -1.71
CA SER A 194 -3.00 20.41 -1.75
C SER A 194 -4.18 20.95 -2.56
N GLU A 195 -4.53 20.33 -3.66
CA GLU A 195 -5.63 20.73 -4.54
C GLU A 195 -7.01 20.60 -3.87
N TYR A 196 -7.23 19.55 -3.08
CA TYR A 196 -8.56 19.21 -2.56
C TYR A 196 -8.72 19.37 -1.04
N LYS A 197 -7.68 19.77 -0.32
CA LYS A 197 -7.74 19.97 1.14
C LYS A 197 -8.82 20.98 1.55
N SER A 198 -8.96 22.08 0.82
CA SER A 198 -9.98 23.11 1.07
C SER A 198 -11.40 22.60 0.81
N GLN A 199 -11.57 21.51 0.09
CA GLN A 199 -12.84 20.86 -0.20
C GLN A 199 -13.12 19.67 0.75
N GLY A 200 -12.43 19.60 1.89
CA GLY A 200 -12.63 18.57 2.91
C GLY A 200 -12.01 17.22 2.60
N ILE A 201 -11.17 17.11 1.56
CA ILE A 201 -10.52 15.84 1.19
C ILE A 201 -9.12 15.78 1.79
N THR A 202 -8.82 14.65 2.41
CA THR A 202 -7.47 14.32 2.88
C THR A 202 -6.86 13.25 1.97
N VAL A 203 -5.68 13.53 1.43
CA VAL A 203 -4.90 12.52 0.69
C VAL A 203 -3.61 12.28 1.45
N GLN A 204 -3.41 11.06 1.92
CA GLN A 204 -2.21 10.65 2.64
C GLN A 204 -1.35 9.72 1.78
N CYS A 205 -0.07 10.05 1.65
CA CYS A 205 0.95 9.17 1.11
C CYS A 205 1.63 8.41 2.25
N VAL A 206 1.60 7.09 2.18
CA VAL A 206 2.30 6.21 3.12
C VAL A 206 3.46 5.54 2.40
N ALA A 207 4.68 5.77 2.87
CA ALA A 207 5.92 5.30 2.26
C ALA A 207 6.68 4.35 3.21
N PRO A 208 6.26 3.07 3.31
CA PRO A 208 6.92 2.12 4.21
C PRO A 208 8.31 1.73 3.73
N PHE A 209 9.16 1.36 4.70
CA PHE A 209 10.27 0.45 4.50
C PHE A 209 9.76 -1.00 4.37
N MET A 210 10.58 -1.96 4.74
CA MET A 210 10.24 -3.36 4.61
C MET A 210 9.16 -3.77 5.62
N VAL A 211 8.10 -4.38 5.09
CA VAL A 211 7.01 -4.98 5.85
C VAL A 211 6.96 -6.47 5.48
N SER A 212 6.78 -7.35 6.45
CA SER A 212 6.64 -8.79 6.24
C SER A 212 5.38 -9.09 5.42
N THR A 213 5.57 -9.43 4.16
CA THR A 213 4.54 -9.68 3.14
C THR A 213 5.09 -10.68 2.11
N ASN A 214 4.25 -11.10 1.17
CA ASN A 214 4.72 -11.95 0.06
C ASN A 214 5.83 -11.28 -0.77
N MET A 215 5.78 -9.95 -0.93
CA MET A 215 6.82 -9.20 -1.67
C MET A 215 8.19 -9.24 -0.98
N THR A 216 8.23 -9.46 0.32
CA THR A 216 9.43 -9.63 1.13
C THR A 216 9.62 -11.09 1.57
N HIS A 217 9.05 -12.04 0.84
CA HIS A 217 9.11 -13.48 1.09
C HIS A 217 8.70 -13.88 2.51
N ASN A 218 7.76 -13.12 3.13
CA ASN A 218 7.28 -13.33 4.49
C ASN A 218 8.40 -13.47 5.54
N LEU A 219 9.49 -12.72 5.36
CA LEU A 219 10.57 -12.70 6.33
C LEU A 219 10.05 -12.41 7.73
N PRO A 220 10.57 -13.08 8.78
CA PRO A 220 10.07 -12.90 10.15
C PRO A 220 10.26 -11.44 10.61
N PRO A 221 9.24 -10.85 11.24
CA PRO A 221 9.32 -9.48 11.75
C PRO A 221 10.45 -9.32 12.77
N ASN A 222 11.10 -8.15 12.74
CA ASN A 222 12.12 -7.75 13.70
C ASN A 222 12.06 -6.24 13.97
N LEU A 223 13.07 -5.65 14.58
CA LEU A 223 13.11 -4.22 14.91
C LEU A 223 12.98 -3.31 13.67
N LEU A 224 13.54 -3.73 12.52
CA LEU A 224 13.56 -2.97 11.27
C LEU A 224 12.45 -3.38 10.31
N LEU A 225 11.98 -4.61 10.40
CA LEU A 225 10.97 -5.22 9.53
C LEU A 225 9.69 -5.44 10.32
N LYS A 226 8.66 -4.65 10.01
CA LYS A 226 7.35 -4.71 10.70
C LYS A 226 6.47 -5.83 10.18
N SER A 227 5.63 -6.40 11.06
CA SER A 227 4.50 -7.22 10.59
C SER A 227 3.45 -6.32 9.91
N ALA A 228 2.73 -6.87 8.92
CA ALA A 228 1.71 -6.12 8.20
C ALA A 228 0.61 -5.56 9.12
N SER A 229 0.19 -6.33 10.13
CA SER A 229 -0.84 -5.91 11.09
C SER A 229 -0.38 -4.77 12.01
N ALA A 230 0.84 -4.86 12.56
CA ALA A 230 1.40 -3.78 13.36
C ALA A 230 1.59 -2.51 12.53
N PHE A 231 2.11 -2.65 11.31
CA PHE A 231 2.30 -1.54 10.39
C PHE A 231 0.97 -0.85 10.06
N ALA A 232 -0.06 -1.59 9.64
CA ALA A 232 -1.36 -1.02 9.29
C ALA A 232 -1.99 -0.24 10.45
N ARG A 233 -1.92 -0.78 11.67
CA ARG A 233 -2.43 -0.12 12.87
C ARG A 233 -1.70 1.19 13.17
N GLU A 234 -0.35 1.19 13.12
CA GLU A 234 0.46 2.38 13.37
C GLU A 234 0.24 3.42 12.26
N ALA A 235 0.25 3.01 11.00
CA ALA A 235 0.06 3.91 9.87
C ALA A 235 -1.32 4.59 9.88
N LEU A 236 -2.38 3.86 10.19
CA LEU A 236 -3.73 4.43 10.32
C LEU A 236 -3.84 5.44 11.48
N ASN A 237 -2.99 5.35 12.49
CA ASN A 237 -2.95 6.35 13.55
C ASN A 237 -2.28 7.67 13.13
N THR A 238 -1.59 7.70 11.98
CA THR A 238 -1.01 8.94 11.42
C THR A 238 -1.98 9.74 10.55
N VAL A 239 -3.15 9.18 10.25
CA VAL A 239 -4.18 9.84 9.42
C VAL A 239 -4.66 11.14 10.07
N GLY A 240 -4.64 12.22 9.30
CA GLY A 240 -5.03 13.55 9.75
C GLY A 240 -3.92 14.35 10.43
N TYR A 241 -2.78 13.74 10.75
CA TYR A 241 -1.60 14.44 11.31
C TYR A 241 -0.56 14.77 10.24
N SER A 242 -0.40 13.91 9.25
CA SER A 242 0.57 14.11 8.19
C SER A 242 0.02 13.65 6.84
N SER A 243 0.28 14.42 5.79
CA SER A 243 -0.03 14.03 4.40
C SER A 243 1.02 13.11 3.77
N TYR A 244 2.22 13.01 4.38
CA TYR A 244 3.29 12.07 4.02
C TYR A 244 3.86 11.43 5.27
N THR A 245 3.96 10.11 5.30
CA THR A 245 4.44 9.36 6.47
C THR A 245 5.13 8.06 6.06
N SER A 246 6.13 7.65 6.84
CA SER A 246 6.69 6.29 6.73
C SER A 246 5.79 5.22 7.37
N GLY A 247 4.66 5.61 7.97
CA GLY A 247 3.65 4.74 8.54
C GLY A 247 3.91 4.31 9.99
N CYS A 248 5.16 4.23 10.43
CA CYS A 248 5.49 3.88 11.82
C CYS A 248 6.83 4.51 12.24
N VAL A 249 7.04 4.59 13.56
CA VAL A 249 8.24 5.24 14.14
C VAL A 249 9.54 4.59 13.70
N SER A 250 9.60 3.24 13.66
CA SER A 250 10.82 2.55 13.22
C SER A 250 11.19 2.85 11.77
N HIS A 251 10.19 2.94 10.87
CA HIS A 251 10.43 3.31 9.47
C HIS A 251 10.79 4.79 9.32
N ALA A 252 10.18 5.68 10.10
CA ALA A 252 10.56 7.10 10.11
C ALA A 252 12.02 7.30 10.55
N LEU A 253 12.47 6.56 11.56
CA LEU A 253 13.86 6.60 12.01
C LEU A 253 14.82 6.06 10.92
N GLN A 254 14.48 4.93 10.28
CA GLN A 254 15.26 4.39 9.16
C GLN A 254 15.36 5.41 8.01
N HIS A 255 14.25 6.08 7.67
CA HIS A 255 14.23 7.13 6.66
C HIS A 255 15.23 8.26 6.99
N ILE A 256 15.17 8.78 8.23
CA ILE A 256 16.08 9.86 8.68
C ILE A 256 17.54 9.41 8.58
N VAL A 257 17.87 8.24 9.13
CA VAL A 257 19.24 7.71 9.12
C VAL A 257 19.76 7.54 7.68
N LEU A 258 18.95 6.92 6.80
CA LEU A 258 19.39 6.71 5.42
C LEU A 258 19.48 8.01 4.62
N SER A 259 18.59 8.96 4.85
CA SER A 259 18.65 10.27 4.18
C SER A 259 19.88 11.09 4.61
N MET A 260 20.31 10.95 5.87
CA MET A 260 21.49 11.68 6.37
C MET A 260 22.82 11.04 5.94
N PHE A 261 22.90 9.70 5.94
CA PHE A 261 24.19 9.00 5.77
C PHE A 261 24.38 8.36 4.39
N PHE A 262 23.34 8.29 3.56
CA PHE A 262 23.39 7.73 2.21
C PHE A 262 22.86 8.73 1.17
N PRO A 263 23.58 9.82 0.91
CA PRO A 263 23.21 10.79 -0.12
C PRO A 263 23.28 10.15 -1.52
N ASP A 264 22.60 10.76 -2.50
CA ASP A 264 22.46 10.22 -3.85
C ASP A 264 23.79 9.94 -4.54
N TRP A 265 24.80 10.81 -4.36
CA TRP A 265 26.11 10.61 -4.96
C TRP A 265 26.81 9.31 -4.49
N LEU A 266 26.58 8.91 -3.23
CA LEU A 266 27.10 7.65 -2.69
C LEU A 266 26.26 6.46 -3.17
N ARG A 267 24.93 6.58 -3.06
CA ARG A 267 23.97 5.54 -3.44
C ARG A 267 24.06 5.15 -4.91
N LEU A 268 24.25 6.13 -5.80
CA LEU A 268 24.37 5.95 -7.25
C LEU A 268 25.82 5.64 -7.69
N SER A 269 26.77 5.59 -6.76
CA SER A 269 28.16 5.24 -7.09
C SER A 269 28.27 3.80 -7.58
N SER A 270 29.23 3.55 -8.47
CA SER A 270 29.54 2.19 -8.93
C SER A 270 29.90 1.23 -7.79
N TYR A 271 30.41 1.76 -6.69
CA TYR A 271 30.69 0.96 -5.50
C TYR A 271 29.38 0.44 -4.86
N CYS A 272 28.39 1.31 -4.62
CA CYS A 272 27.11 0.90 -4.05
C CYS A 272 26.34 -0.02 -4.99
N VAL A 273 26.35 0.22 -6.30
CA VAL A 273 25.75 -0.68 -7.28
C VAL A 273 26.33 -2.09 -7.16
N LYS A 274 27.66 -2.23 -7.14
CA LYS A 274 28.33 -3.52 -6.97
C LYS A 274 28.00 -4.19 -5.62
N GLN A 275 27.84 -3.43 -4.54
CA GLN A 275 27.42 -4.00 -3.25
C GLN A 275 25.96 -4.48 -3.30
N THR A 276 25.09 -3.77 -3.99
CA THR A 276 23.69 -4.19 -4.21
C THR A 276 23.62 -5.47 -5.04
N GLU A 277 24.45 -5.61 -6.07
CA GLU A 277 24.59 -6.86 -6.86
C GLU A 277 25.00 -8.05 -5.98
N LYS A 278 26.03 -7.88 -5.16
CA LYS A 278 26.49 -8.93 -4.23
C LYS A 278 25.41 -9.31 -3.22
N PHE A 279 24.70 -8.31 -2.71
CA PHE A 279 23.57 -8.54 -1.80
C PHE A 279 22.44 -9.31 -2.50
N ALA A 280 22.08 -8.94 -3.72
CA ALA A 280 21.09 -9.65 -4.53
C ALA A 280 21.45 -11.13 -4.72
N GLN A 281 22.70 -11.42 -5.12
CA GLN A 281 23.22 -12.78 -5.28
C GLN A 281 23.19 -13.57 -3.96
N SER A 282 23.57 -12.93 -2.85
CA SER A 282 23.52 -13.56 -1.53
C SER A 282 22.10 -13.90 -1.08
N MET A 283 21.14 -13.01 -1.37
CA MET A 283 19.72 -13.26 -1.06
C MET A 283 19.14 -14.39 -1.91
N GLU A 284 19.47 -14.42 -3.20
CA GLU A 284 19.06 -15.48 -4.11
C GLU A 284 19.53 -16.85 -3.60
N LYS A 285 20.81 -16.99 -3.29
CA LYS A 285 21.37 -18.23 -2.74
C LYS A 285 20.66 -18.68 -1.46
N LYS A 286 20.37 -17.75 -0.54
CA LYS A 286 19.62 -18.07 0.69
C LYS A 286 18.18 -18.52 0.42
N MET A 287 17.53 -17.94 -0.58
CA MET A 287 16.18 -18.32 -0.97
C MET A 287 16.16 -19.73 -1.58
N ASP A 288 17.09 -20.05 -2.45
CA ASP A 288 17.23 -21.37 -3.05
C ASP A 288 17.48 -22.43 -1.95
N GLU A 289 18.39 -22.18 -1.01
CA GLU A 289 18.63 -23.04 0.15
C GLU A 289 17.39 -23.25 1.04
N MET A 290 16.56 -22.20 1.22
CA MET A 290 15.31 -22.30 2.00
C MET A 290 14.26 -23.14 1.26
N THR A 291 14.18 -23.00 -0.05
CA THR A 291 13.25 -23.80 -0.90
C THR A 291 13.63 -25.26 -0.90
N GLU A 292 14.91 -25.59 -1.04
CA GLU A 292 15.40 -26.97 -0.96
C GLU A 292 15.14 -27.61 0.41
N ARG A 293 15.34 -26.85 1.51
CA ARG A 293 15.04 -27.33 2.87
C ARG A 293 13.55 -27.54 3.14
N SER A 294 12.68 -26.80 2.50
CA SER A 294 11.23 -27.03 2.64
C SER A 294 10.78 -28.23 1.84
N ALA A 295 11.30 -28.44 0.64
CA ALA A 295 11.03 -29.64 -0.17
C ALA A 295 11.51 -30.95 0.52
N SER A 296 12.69 -30.92 1.16
CA SER A 296 13.23 -32.08 1.89
C SER A 296 12.54 -32.41 3.22
N LYS A 297 11.57 -31.61 3.66
CA LYS A 297 10.75 -31.88 4.86
C LYS A 297 9.34 -32.42 4.55
N GLU A 298 8.96 -32.38 3.28
CA GLU A 298 7.68 -32.93 2.80
C GLU A 298 7.82 -34.37 2.24
N ASP A 299 9.06 -34.85 2.06
CA ASP A 299 9.42 -36.25 1.82
C ASP A 299 9.71 -36.97 3.15
#